data_aab0710bf7ef0292c8bb37c1766b8a26
#
_entry.id   aab0710bf7ef0292c8bb37c1766b8a26
#
_cell.length_a   1.000
_cell.length_b   1.000
_cell.length_c   1.000
_cell.angle_alpha   90.00
_cell.angle_beta   90.00
_cell.angle_gamma   90.00
#
_symmetry.space_group_name_H-M   'P 1'
#
loop_
_entity.id
_entity.type
_entity.pdbx_description
1 polymer ?
#
loop_
_entity_poly.entity_id
_entity_poly.type
_entity_poly.pdbx_seq_one_letter_code
_entity_poly.pdbx_strand_id
1 'polypeptide(L)'
;MHTARDSSHRATHAFVYSPGALLREERDAGQTIIGVPFESPHPLGSMLSKGEAANDVPGRTQRLFTIRAANSLGQRSSASILINRMYATRGYRCTSLPAQASADKITLTACEHDDVMGTITVGFDSPEGLAVDQLFRDEVDALRRQGRVCEFTKLAMDSLVRSKRVLASLFHVAYIFAHRINRVQRLLIEVNPRHVRFYERMLGFEVMGPAKHNPRVDAPAVLMALDFAHAHAQIAKFGGRQDMGDTERSLYPFFFSVPEEAGIVARVRRG
;
A
#
# COMPACT_ATOMS: atom_id res chain seq x y z
N MET A 1 63.79 -44.61 -14.45
CA MET A 1 63.04 -44.96 -15.67
C MET A 1 61.58 -44.62 -15.45
N HIS A 2 61.03 -43.87 -16.40
CA HIS A 2 59.66 -43.47 -16.61
C HIS A 2 59.06 -42.36 -15.78
N THR A 3 59.08 -41.26 -16.40
CA THR A 3 58.37 -40.01 -16.21
C THR A 3 56.86 -40.18 -16.45
N ALA A 4 56.04 -39.59 -15.60
CA ALA A 4 54.63 -39.30 -15.88
C ALA A 4 54.40 -37.79 -15.70
N ARG A 5 53.94 -37.18 -16.78
CA ARG A 5 53.59 -35.76 -16.91
C ARG A 5 52.25 -35.47 -16.22
N ASP A 6 52.25 -34.48 -15.42
CA ASP A 6 51.07 -33.84 -14.87
C ASP A 6 50.48 -32.91 -15.93
N SER A 7 49.19 -33.15 -16.29
CA SER A 7 48.41 -32.30 -17.19
C SER A 7 47.29 -31.68 -16.43
N SER A 8 47.50 -30.47 -15.94
CA SER A 8 46.45 -29.63 -15.35
C SER A 8 45.44 -29.19 -16.42
N HIS A 9 44.26 -29.76 -16.40
CA HIS A 9 43.10 -29.24 -17.14
C HIS A 9 42.43 -28.17 -16.32
N ARG A 10 42.63 -26.92 -16.70
CA ARG A 10 41.77 -25.80 -16.32
C ARG A 10 40.38 -25.99 -17.00
N ALA A 11 39.40 -26.34 -16.23
CA ALA A 11 38.00 -26.28 -16.66
C ALA A 11 37.54 -24.82 -16.72
N THR A 12 37.43 -24.29 -17.90
CA THR A 12 36.75 -23.02 -18.21
C THR A 12 35.25 -23.25 -18.07
N HIS A 13 34.66 -22.78 -16.95
CA HIS A 13 33.20 -22.75 -16.86
C HIS A 13 32.67 -21.70 -17.82
N ALA A 14 32.19 -22.16 -18.98
CA ALA A 14 31.36 -21.37 -19.85
C ALA A 14 29.98 -21.13 -19.17
N PHE A 15 29.67 -19.89 -18.84
CA PHE A 15 28.33 -19.50 -18.45
C PHE A 15 27.40 -19.73 -19.64
N VAL A 16 26.60 -20.78 -19.58
CA VAL A 16 25.52 -21.02 -20.54
C VAL A 16 24.37 -20.08 -20.16
N TYR A 17 24.21 -19.03 -20.95
CA TYR A 17 23.09 -18.10 -20.86
C TYR A 17 21.81 -18.83 -21.27
N SER A 18 20.92 -19.12 -20.32
CA SER A 18 19.63 -19.75 -20.58
C SER A 18 18.57 -18.66 -20.81
N PRO A 19 18.04 -18.50 -22.05
CA PRO A 19 16.99 -17.49 -22.32
C PRO A 19 15.72 -17.66 -21.49
N GLY A 20 15.51 -18.85 -20.91
CA GLY A 20 14.38 -19.13 -20.01
C GLY A 20 14.47 -18.50 -18.61
N ALA A 21 15.64 -18.06 -18.16
CA ALA A 21 15.81 -17.41 -16.87
C ALA A 21 15.29 -15.96 -16.89
N LEU A 22 15.55 -15.22 -17.98
CA LEU A 22 15.06 -13.86 -18.16
C LEU A 22 13.53 -13.80 -18.24
N LEU A 23 12.89 -14.77 -18.88
CA LEU A 23 11.43 -14.85 -18.97
C LEU A 23 10.77 -15.24 -17.63
N ARG A 24 11.51 -15.82 -16.69
CA ARG A 24 11.06 -16.08 -15.32
C ARG A 24 11.22 -14.86 -14.41
N GLU A 25 12.29 -14.09 -14.56
CA GLU A 25 12.47 -12.83 -13.82
C GLU A 25 11.47 -11.75 -14.25
N GLU A 26 11.09 -11.67 -15.53
CA GLU A 26 10.04 -10.77 -16.01
C GLU A 26 8.63 -11.19 -15.52
N ARG A 27 8.37 -12.47 -15.26
CA ARG A 27 7.11 -12.94 -14.64
C ARG A 27 7.04 -12.67 -13.14
N ASP A 28 8.17 -12.49 -12.48
CA ASP A 28 8.27 -12.14 -11.07
C ASP A 28 8.29 -10.60 -10.81
N ALA A 29 8.36 -9.79 -11.85
CA ALA A 29 8.08 -8.36 -11.78
C ALA A 29 6.59 -8.22 -11.40
N GLY A 30 6.32 -8.03 -10.11
CA GLY A 30 5.02 -8.08 -9.45
C GLY A 30 3.90 -7.52 -10.31
N GLN A 31 2.91 -8.33 -10.57
CA GLN A 31 1.83 -8.02 -11.50
C GLN A 31 1.20 -6.67 -11.12
N THR A 32 1.30 -5.70 -12.02
CA THR A 32 0.69 -4.38 -11.83
C THR A 32 -0.83 -4.55 -11.74
N ILE A 33 -1.40 -4.20 -10.59
CA ILE A 33 -2.84 -4.27 -10.35
C ILE A 33 -3.54 -3.15 -11.12
N ILE A 34 -2.99 -1.94 -11.03
CA ILE A 34 -3.51 -0.76 -11.76
C ILE A 34 -2.42 0.29 -11.97
N GLY A 35 -2.47 0.98 -13.12
CA GLY A 35 -1.75 2.22 -13.39
C GLY A 35 -2.70 3.42 -13.24
N VAL A 36 -2.29 4.46 -12.56
CA VAL A 36 -3.11 5.63 -12.24
C VAL A 36 -2.35 6.91 -12.61
N PRO A 37 -2.95 7.81 -13.40
CA PRO A 37 -2.37 9.12 -13.64
C PRO A 37 -2.43 9.97 -12.37
N PHE A 38 -1.39 10.77 -12.12
CA PHE A 38 -1.38 11.73 -11.03
C PHE A 38 -0.67 13.02 -11.41
N GLU A 39 -1.07 14.10 -10.75
CA GLU A 39 -0.42 15.39 -10.91
C GLU A 39 0.77 15.48 -9.95
N SER A 40 1.92 15.91 -10.47
CA SER A 40 3.06 16.26 -9.61
C SER A 40 2.68 17.44 -8.72
N PRO A 41 3.11 17.47 -7.43
CA PRO A 41 3.07 18.70 -6.68
C PRO A 41 3.88 19.75 -7.44
N HIS A 42 3.31 20.95 -7.64
CA HIS A 42 4.02 22.04 -8.30
C HIS A 42 5.32 22.32 -7.55
N PRO A 43 6.48 22.41 -8.23
CA PRO A 43 7.71 22.85 -7.57
C PRO A 43 7.47 24.26 -7.02
N LEU A 44 7.94 24.52 -5.80
CA LEU A 44 7.81 25.79 -5.08
C LEU A 44 8.28 27.04 -5.88
N GLY A 45 9.04 26.84 -6.96
CA GLY A 45 9.47 27.91 -7.87
C GLY A 45 8.37 28.51 -8.76
N SER A 46 7.24 27.83 -8.95
CA SER A 46 6.14 28.32 -9.79
C SER A 46 5.24 29.36 -9.11
N MET A 47 5.40 29.59 -7.80
CA MET A 47 4.62 30.62 -7.10
C MET A 47 5.20 32.04 -7.20
N LEU A 48 6.40 32.22 -7.75
CA LEU A 48 7.05 33.53 -7.85
C LEU A 48 6.86 34.23 -9.19
N SER A 49 6.29 33.58 -10.19
CA SER A 49 5.96 34.21 -11.48
C SER A 49 4.44 34.39 -11.63
N LYS A 50 3.91 35.36 -10.89
CA LYS A 50 2.60 35.96 -11.17
C LYS A 50 2.75 36.91 -12.32
N GLY A 51 2.41 36.49 -13.52
CA GLY A 51 2.30 37.44 -14.64
C GLY A 51 2.80 36.92 -15.98
N GLU A 52 2.30 35.78 -16.46
CA GLU A 52 2.23 35.54 -17.91
C GLU A 52 1.13 34.51 -18.19
N ALA A 53 0.31 34.84 -19.19
CA ALA A 53 -0.87 34.11 -19.61
C ALA A 53 -0.55 32.64 -19.88
N ALA A 54 -1.48 31.77 -19.47
CA ALA A 54 -1.46 30.34 -19.76
C ALA A 54 -1.51 30.12 -21.28
N ASN A 55 -0.34 30.04 -21.90
CA ASN A 55 -0.19 29.45 -23.22
C ASN A 55 0.04 27.95 -23.03
N ASP A 56 -0.83 27.16 -23.67
CA ASP A 56 -0.72 25.71 -23.83
C ASP A 56 0.73 25.32 -24.15
N VAL A 57 1.43 24.72 -23.16
CA VAL A 57 2.68 24.02 -23.42
C VAL A 57 2.34 22.58 -23.78
N PRO A 58 2.49 22.16 -25.06
CA PRO A 58 2.35 20.76 -25.45
C PRO A 58 3.53 19.98 -24.84
N GLY A 59 3.27 19.12 -23.86
CA GLY A 59 4.31 18.25 -23.30
C GLY A 59 4.24 18.00 -21.80
N ARG A 60 3.10 18.22 -21.13
CA ARG A 60 2.91 17.67 -19.78
C ARG A 60 2.87 16.14 -19.90
N THR A 61 4.01 15.51 -19.73
CA THR A 61 4.07 14.06 -19.57
C THR A 61 3.27 13.72 -18.32
N GLN A 62 2.11 13.14 -18.51
CA GLN A 62 1.24 12.71 -17.44
C GLN A 62 2.00 11.63 -16.65
N ARG A 63 2.43 11.94 -15.43
CA ARG A 63 3.12 10.98 -14.58
C ARG A 63 2.12 9.89 -14.18
N LEU A 64 2.59 8.67 -14.17
CA LEU A 64 1.80 7.50 -13.81
C LEU A 64 2.42 6.85 -12.58
N PHE A 65 1.60 6.49 -11.61
CA PHE A 65 2.00 5.52 -10.60
C PHE A 65 1.26 4.21 -10.81
N THR A 66 1.88 3.13 -10.39
CA THR A 66 1.30 1.79 -10.43
C THR A 66 1.09 1.27 -9.01
N ILE A 67 0.03 0.50 -8.79
CA ILE A 67 -0.13 -0.26 -7.55
C ILE A 67 0.19 -1.72 -7.85
N ARG A 68 1.10 -2.28 -7.04
CA ARG A 68 1.60 -3.66 -7.16
C ARG A 68 1.53 -4.36 -5.80
N ALA A 69 1.42 -5.69 -5.82
CA ALA A 69 1.66 -6.50 -4.63
C ALA A 69 3.17 -6.72 -4.46
N ALA A 70 3.69 -6.53 -3.25
CA ALA A 70 5.10 -6.76 -2.93
C ALA A 70 5.35 -8.26 -2.68
N ASN A 71 5.46 -9.04 -3.75
CA ASN A 71 5.56 -10.50 -3.68
C ASN A 71 7.01 -11.00 -3.75
N SER A 72 7.91 -10.28 -4.42
CA SER A 72 9.33 -10.65 -4.49
C SER A 72 10.13 -10.07 -3.33
N LEU A 73 11.30 -10.67 -3.05
CA LEU A 73 12.22 -10.20 -2.02
C LEU A 73 12.66 -8.74 -2.27
N GLY A 74 12.96 -8.37 -3.50
CA GLY A 74 13.36 -7.01 -3.86
C GLY A 74 12.25 -5.98 -3.58
N GLN A 75 11.01 -6.29 -3.98
CA GLN A 75 9.85 -5.42 -3.73
C GLN A 75 9.59 -5.25 -2.23
N ARG A 76 9.70 -6.31 -1.44
CA ARG A 76 9.53 -6.27 0.02
C ARG A 76 10.65 -5.49 0.69
N SER A 77 11.88 -5.59 0.19
CA SER A 77 13.02 -4.80 0.66
C SER A 77 12.80 -3.31 0.39
N SER A 78 12.43 -2.93 -0.82
CA SER A 78 12.14 -1.53 -1.19
C SER A 78 10.99 -0.94 -0.36
N ALA A 79 9.91 -1.71 -0.16
CA ALA A 79 8.81 -1.32 0.72
C ALA A 79 9.27 -1.13 2.17
N SER A 80 10.13 -2.03 2.69
CA SER A 80 10.69 -1.93 4.05
C SER A 80 11.56 -0.70 4.24
N ILE A 81 12.33 -0.30 3.23
CA ILE A 81 13.13 0.93 3.26
C ILE A 81 12.23 2.15 3.44
N LEU A 82 11.13 2.26 2.66
CA LEU A 82 10.18 3.36 2.82
C LEU A 82 9.52 3.35 4.20
N ILE A 83 9.02 2.18 4.66
CA ILE A 83 8.38 2.03 5.97
C ILE A 83 9.32 2.51 7.07
N ASN A 84 10.57 2.01 7.09
CA ASN A 84 11.54 2.34 8.12
C ASN A 84 11.91 3.83 8.10
N ARG A 85 12.13 4.41 6.90
CA ARG A 85 12.38 5.84 6.76
C ARG A 85 11.24 6.67 7.33
N MET A 86 9.99 6.36 6.97
CA MET A 86 8.82 7.11 7.42
C MET A 86 8.49 6.90 8.91
N TYR A 87 8.79 5.73 9.46
CA TYR A 87 8.61 5.45 10.89
C TYR A 87 9.69 6.17 11.72
N ALA A 88 10.94 6.13 11.27
CA ALA A 88 12.05 6.83 11.93
C ALA A 88 11.80 8.35 12.04
N THR A 89 11.25 9.00 10.98
CA THR A 89 10.91 10.43 11.03
C THR A 89 9.83 10.78 12.06
N ARG A 90 9.09 9.77 12.55
CA ARG A 90 8.06 9.92 13.58
C ARG A 90 8.51 9.45 14.96
N GLY A 91 9.76 9.02 15.09
CA GLY A 91 10.31 8.44 16.33
C GLY A 91 9.80 7.03 16.63
N TYR A 92 9.21 6.33 15.65
CA TYR A 92 8.74 4.95 15.83
C TYR A 92 9.88 3.97 15.62
N ARG A 93 9.82 2.83 16.33
CA ARG A 93 10.74 1.72 16.08
C ARG A 93 10.61 1.22 14.64
N CYS A 94 11.75 0.93 14.02
CA CYS A 94 11.79 0.35 12.67
C CYS A 94 11.15 -1.03 12.65
N THR A 95 10.42 -1.33 11.57
CA THR A 95 9.77 -2.61 11.35
C THR A 95 9.83 -2.96 9.86
N SER A 96 10.54 -4.03 9.54
CA SER A 96 10.64 -4.51 8.16
C SER A 96 9.52 -5.49 7.82
N LEU A 97 9.26 -5.65 6.53
CA LEU A 97 8.43 -6.75 6.05
C LEU A 97 9.23 -8.06 6.16
N PRO A 98 8.58 -9.17 6.50
CA PRO A 98 9.23 -10.49 6.39
C PRO A 98 9.78 -10.72 4.99
N ALA A 99 10.88 -11.44 4.85
CA ALA A 99 11.47 -11.73 3.54
C ALA A 99 10.51 -12.50 2.62
N GLN A 100 9.72 -13.41 3.19
CA GLN A 100 8.72 -14.19 2.46
C GLN A 100 7.33 -13.57 2.61
N ALA A 101 6.53 -13.68 1.55
CA ALA A 101 5.11 -13.35 1.60
C ALA A 101 4.37 -14.35 2.51
N SER A 102 3.36 -13.88 3.20
CA SER A 102 2.48 -14.71 4.04
C SER A 102 1.13 -14.86 3.35
N ALA A 103 0.48 -15.99 3.51
CA ALA A 103 -0.84 -16.25 2.93
C ALA A 103 -1.94 -15.37 3.54
N ASP A 104 -1.74 -14.95 4.80
CA ASP A 104 -2.66 -14.11 5.56
C ASP A 104 -2.40 -12.60 5.41
N LYS A 105 -1.37 -12.19 4.63
CA LYS A 105 -1.00 -10.77 4.47
C LYS A 105 -0.65 -10.42 3.05
N ILE A 106 -1.19 -9.30 2.59
CA ILE A 106 -0.86 -8.70 1.29
C ILE A 106 -0.30 -7.31 1.54
N THR A 107 0.94 -7.06 1.10
CA THR A 107 1.50 -5.72 1.08
C THR A 107 1.38 -5.12 -0.31
N LEU A 108 0.73 -3.98 -0.40
CA LEU A 108 0.58 -3.20 -1.62
C LEU A 108 1.59 -2.06 -1.60
N THR A 109 2.16 -1.77 -2.76
CA THR A 109 3.05 -0.63 -2.98
C THR A 109 2.52 0.24 -4.11
N ALA A 110 2.54 1.55 -3.91
CA ALA A 110 2.39 2.52 -4.98
C ALA A 110 3.79 2.90 -5.47
N CYS A 111 4.05 2.73 -6.76
CA CYS A 111 5.36 2.96 -7.34
C CYS A 111 5.26 3.91 -8.54
N GLU A 112 6.19 4.85 -8.63
CA GLU A 112 6.47 5.58 -9.86
C GLU A 112 7.74 4.96 -10.46
N HIS A 113 7.62 4.34 -11.63
CA HIS A 113 8.65 3.44 -12.15
C HIS A 113 8.97 2.35 -11.11
N ASP A 114 10.19 2.33 -10.57
CA ASP A 114 10.63 1.39 -9.53
C ASP A 114 10.71 2.02 -8.12
N ASP A 115 10.47 3.33 -8.01
CA ASP A 115 10.51 4.05 -6.73
C ASP A 115 9.21 3.85 -5.95
N VAL A 116 9.31 3.28 -4.75
CA VAL A 116 8.16 3.08 -3.86
C VAL A 116 7.79 4.41 -3.19
N MET A 117 6.61 4.93 -3.52
CA MET A 117 6.05 6.17 -2.99
C MET A 117 5.11 5.96 -1.81
N GLY A 118 4.53 4.78 -1.71
CA GLY A 118 3.57 4.46 -0.65
C GLY A 118 3.43 2.97 -0.43
N THR A 119 3.06 2.58 0.80
CA THR A 119 2.82 1.19 1.18
C THR A 119 1.58 1.08 2.05
N ILE A 120 0.90 -0.05 1.99
CA ILE A 120 -0.13 -0.49 2.94
C ILE A 120 -0.13 -2.01 2.98
N THR A 121 -0.27 -2.59 4.17
CA THR A 121 -0.40 -4.05 4.34
C THR A 121 -1.80 -4.38 4.84
N VAL A 122 -2.48 -5.27 4.15
CA VAL A 122 -3.74 -5.91 4.58
C VAL A 122 -3.39 -7.20 5.30
N GLY A 123 -3.79 -7.33 6.56
CA GLY A 123 -3.72 -8.58 7.33
C GLY A 123 -5.12 -9.17 7.47
N PHE A 124 -5.28 -10.42 7.06
CA PHE A 124 -6.53 -11.18 7.23
C PHE A 124 -6.52 -11.91 8.55
N ASP A 125 -7.67 -11.98 9.19
CA ASP A 125 -7.83 -12.72 10.43
C ASP A 125 -7.57 -14.22 10.19
N SER A 126 -6.72 -14.80 11.04
CA SER A 126 -6.24 -16.18 10.94
C SER A 126 -6.14 -16.79 12.34
N PRO A 127 -5.86 -18.09 12.48
CA PRO A 127 -5.62 -18.70 13.79
C PRO A 127 -4.50 -18.03 14.61
N GLU A 128 -3.52 -17.42 13.93
CA GLU A 128 -2.44 -16.65 14.57
C GLU A 128 -2.92 -15.27 15.08
N GLY A 129 -4.11 -14.86 14.69
CA GLY A 129 -4.72 -13.57 15.03
C GLY A 129 -4.18 -12.41 14.22
N LEU A 130 -4.62 -11.21 14.58
CA LEU A 130 -4.21 -9.93 14.01
C LEU A 130 -3.18 -9.24 14.91
N ALA A 131 -2.41 -8.32 14.38
CA ALA A 131 -1.45 -7.56 15.18
C ALA A 131 -2.16 -6.68 16.24
N VAL A 132 -3.36 -6.18 15.93
CA VAL A 132 -4.21 -5.42 16.88
C VAL A 132 -4.59 -6.22 18.13
N ASP A 133 -4.62 -7.55 18.07
CA ASP A 133 -4.97 -8.43 19.20
C ASP A 133 -4.01 -8.28 20.39
N GLN A 134 -2.76 -7.87 20.13
CA GLN A 134 -1.77 -7.71 21.20
C GLN A 134 -2.17 -6.64 22.23
N LEU A 135 -2.93 -5.63 21.81
CA LEU A 135 -3.35 -4.52 22.65
C LEU A 135 -4.86 -4.49 22.92
N PHE A 136 -5.66 -4.93 21.95
CA PHE A 136 -7.10 -4.66 21.91
C PHE A 136 -7.92 -5.93 21.74
N ARG A 137 -7.46 -7.05 22.37
CA ARG A 137 -8.10 -8.37 22.18
C ARG A 137 -9.60 -8.37 22.47
N ASP A 138 -10.01 -7.80 23.58
CA ASP A 138 -11.42 -7.83 23.99
C ASP A 138 -12.30 -7.03 23.01
N GLU A 139 -11.82 -5.87 22.58
CA GLU A 139 -12.49 -5.03 21.60
C GLU A 139 -12.57 -5.73 20.23
N VAL A 140 -11.47 -6.37 19.82
CA VAL A 140 -11.41 -7.12 18.53
C VAL A 140 -12.30 -8.36 18.58
N ASP A 141 -12.31 -9.12 19.67
CA ASP A 141 -13.17 -10.29 19.81
C ASP A 141 -14.66 -9.92 19.81
N ALA A 142 -15.01 -8.75 20.37
CA ALA A 142 -16.37 -8.22 20.25
C ALA A 142 -16.76 -7.93 18.79
N LEU A 143 -15.83 -7.42 17.99
CA LEU A 143 -16.04 -7.16 16.56
C LEU A 143 -16.07 -8.45 15.72
N ARG A 144 -15.24 -9.45 16.03
CA ARG A 144 -15.27 -10.78 15.39
C ARG A 144 -16.61 -11.48 15.52
N ARG A 145 -17.30 -11.33 16.67
CA ARG A 145 -18.65 -11.86 16.85
C ARG A 145 -19.70 -11.23 15.93
N GLN A 146 -19.42 -10.05 15.39
CA GLN A 146 -20.30 -9.34 14.48
C GLN A 146 -20.00 -9.59 12.99
N GLY A 147 -18.86 -10.22 12.68
CA GLY A 147 -18.47 -10.55 11.31
C GLY A 147 -16.97 -10.67 11.12
N ARG A 148 -16.55 -10.95 9.89
CA ARG A 148 -15.15 -11.09 9.52
C ARG A 148 -14.43 -9.75 9.60
N VAL A 149 -13.25 -9.76 10.23
CA VAL A 149 -12.39 -8.58 10.39
C VAL A 149 -11.09 -8.72 9.62
N CYS A 150 -10.46 -7.61 9.31
CA CYS A 150 -9.06 -7.53 8.85
C CYS A 150 -8.39 -6.32 9.49
N GLU A 151 -7.09 -6.22 9.36
CA GLU A 151 -6.33 -5.05 9.76
C GLU A 151 -5.58 -4.41 8.59
N PHE A 152 -5.44 -3.08 8.61
CA PHE A 152 -4.48 -2.40 7.75
C PHE A 152 -3.33 -1.89 8.61
N THR A 153 -2.12 -2.23 8.18
CA THR A 153 -0.87 -1.88 8.87
C THR A 153 0.14 -1.32 7.89
N LYS A 154 1.27 -0.85 8.40
CA LYS A 154 2.42 -0.40 7.60
C LYS A 154 2.06 0.60 6.51
N LEU A 155 1.07 1.48 6.80
CA LEU A 155 0.80 2.63 5.95
C LEU A 155 1.98 3.60 6.05
N ALA A 156 2.68 3.76 4.96
CA ALA A 156 3.75 4.73 4.82
C ALA A 156 3.62 5.45 3.48
N MET A 157 3.74 6.77 3.49
CA MET A 157 3.75 7.61 2.29
C MET A 157 5.03 8.43 2.29
N ASP A 158 5.71 8.48 1.16
CA ASP A 158 6.86 9.36 1.00
C ASP A 158 6.46 10.81 1.27
N SER A 159 7.24 11.50 2.08
CA SER A 159 6.99 12.90 2.45
C SER A 159 6.98 13.87 1.27
N LEU A 160 7.66 13.50 0.18
CA LEU A 160 7.68 14.25 -1.07
C LEU A 160 6.43 14.04 -1.92
N VAL A 161 5.68 12.95 -1.66
CA VAL A 161 4.45 12.61 -2.38
C VAL A 161 3.24 13.02 -1.55
N ARG A 162 2.76 14.25 -1.75
CA ARG A 162 1.56 14.76 -1.05
C ARG A 162 0.27 14.56 -1.87
N SER A 163 0.14 13.42 -2.52
CA SER A 163 -1.00 13.15 -3.40
C SER A 163 -2.12 12.42 -2.66
N LYS A 164 -3.29 13.09 -2.53
CA LYS A 164 -4.52 12.44 -2.06
C LYS A 164 -4.90 11.24 -2.95
N ARG A 165 -4.63 11.34 -4.26
CA ARG A 165 -4.94 10.28 -5.24
C ARG A 165 -4.14 9.01 -4.97
N VAL A 166 -2.84 9.11 -4.69
CA VAL A 166 -2.00 7.94 -4.36
C VAL A 166 -2.49 7.26 -3.09
N LEU A 167 -2.74 8.04 -2.04
CA LEU A 167 -3.24 7.53 -0.76
C LEU A 167 -4.61 6.86 -0.92
N ALA A 168 -5.55 7.53 -1.60
CA ALA A 168 -6.89 7.02 -1.88
C ALA A 168 -6.85 5.73 -2.69
N SER A 169 -5.98 5.65 -3.70
CA SER A 169 -5.83 4.46 -4.54
C SER A 169 -5.28 3.27 -3.76
N LEU A 170 -4.30 3.49 -2.85
CA LEU A 170 -3.81 2.43 -1.96
C LEU A 170 -4.91 1.90 -1.05
N PHE A 171 -5.66 2.80 -0.40
CA PHE A 171 -6.80 2.40 0.44
C PHE A 171 -7.87 1.66 -0.36
N HIS A 172 -8.18 2.12 -1.57
CA HIS A 172 -9.22 1.48 -2.38
C HIS A 172 -8.81 0.09 -2.87
N VAL A 173 -7.57 -0.10 -3.32
CA VAL A 173 -7.08 -1.44 -3.70
C VAL A 173 -7.04 -2.36 -2.48
N ALA A 174 -6.60 -1.87 -1.32
CA ALA A 174 -6.65 -2.64 -0.07
C ALA A 174 -8.09 -3.02 0.33
N TYR A 175 -9.06 -2.10 0.19
CA TYR A 175 -10.49 -2.38 0.35
C TYR A 175 -10.98 -3.46 -0.62
N ILE A 176 -10.57 -3.41 -1.90
CA ILE A 176 -10.94 -4.42 -2.90
C ILE A 176 -10.48 -5.80 -2.43
N PHE A 177 -9.21 -5.95 -2.02
CA PHE A 177 -8.71 -7.22 -1.49
C PHE A 177 -9.48 -7.68 -0.25
N ALA A 178 -9.70 -6.79 0.71
CA ALA A 178 -10.38 -7.14 1.95
C ALA A 178 -11.88 -7.44 1.75
N HIS A 179 -12.62 -6.52 1.16
CA HIS A 179 -14.08 -6.61 1.09
C HIS A 179 -14.59 -7.30 -0.16
N ARG A 180 -14.09 -6.92 -1.35
CA ARG A 180 -14.64 -7.43 -2.62
C ARG A 180 -14.19 -8.87 -2.93
N ILE A 181 -12.97 -9.22 -2.52
CA ILE A 181 -12.39 -10.54 -2.73
C ILE A 181 -12.63 -11.46 -1.52
N ASN A 182 -12.20 -11.03 -0.34
CA ASN A 182 -12.21 -11.86 0.87
C ASN A 182 -13.47 -11.72 1.74
N ARG A 183 -14.45 -10.88 1.33
CA ARG A 183 -15.75 -10.73 2.01
C ARG A 183 -15.63 -10.32 3.49
N VAL A 184 -14.62 -9.56 3.83
CA VAL A 184 -14.47 -8.96 5.15
C VAL A 184 -15.51 -7.87 5.34
N GLN A 185 -16.09 -7.75 6.53
CA GLN A 185 -17.09 -6.76 6.87
C GLN A 185 -16.48 -5.52 7.54
N ARG A 186 -15.40 -5.70 8.31
CA ARG A 186 -14.84 -4.62 9.12
C ARG A 186 -13.33 -4.53 9.02
N LEU A 187 -12.84 -3.30 8.88
CA LEU A 187 -11.43 -2.97 8.89
C LEU A 187 -11.04 -2.41 10.24
N LEU A 188 -9.92 -2.89 10.78
CA LEU A 188 -9.29 -2.42 12.01
C LEU A 188 -7.97 -1.73 11.70
N ILE A 189 -7.67 -0.66 12.42
CA ILE A 189 -6.37 0.02 12.39
C ILE A 189 -5.95 0.43 13.79
N GLU A 190 -4.64 0.38 14.06
CA GLU A 190 -4.02 1.04 15.21
C GLU A 190 -3.37 2.33 14.76
N VAL A 191 -3.76 3.44 15.35
CA VAL A 191 -3.23 4.75 14.98
C VAL A 191 -2.76 5.54 16.20
N ASN A 192 -1.73 6.35 16.00
CA ASN A 192 -1.38 7.32 17.05
C ASN A 192 -2.54 8.30 17.27
N PRO A 193 -2.88 8.70 18.52
CA PRO A 193 -4.00 9.59 18.83
C PRO A 193 -4.05 10.87 18.00
N ARG A 194 -2.89 11.41 17.61
CA ARG A 194 -2.79 12.62 16.76
C ARG A 194 -3.42 12.45 15.36
N HIS A 195 -3.60 11.20 14.90
CA HIS A 195 -4.15 10.88 13.58
C HIS A 195 -5.62 10.47 13.61
N VAL A 196 -6.23 10.30 14.78
CA VAL A 196 -7.64 9.89 14.94
C VAL A 196 -8.56 10.75 14.09
N ARG A 197 -8.51 12.08 14.25
CA ARG A 197 -9.34 13.01 13.48
C ARG A 197 -9.16 12.91 11.96
N PHE A 198 -7.97 12.52 11.50
CA PHE A 198 -7.74 12.30 10.08
C PHE A 198 -8.57 11.12 9.59
N TYR A 199 -8.51 9.97 10.27
CA TYR A 199 -9.21 8.76 9.85
C TYR A 199 -10.73 8.89 10.00
N GLU A 200 -11.22 9.52 11.06
CA GLU A 200 -12.63 9.84 11.24
C GLU A 200 -13.14 10.69 10.06
N ARG A 201 -12.49 11.79 9.77
CA ARG A 201 -12.93 12.76 8.78
C ARG A 201 -12.73 12.27 7.34
N MET A 202 -11.61 11.61 7.07
CA MET A 202 -11.23 11.26 5.70
C MET A 202 -11.85 9.96 5.21
N LEU A 203 -12.18 9.03 6.12
CA LEU A 203 -12.63 7.69 5.76
C LEU A 203 -13.85 7.21 6.56
N GLY A 204 -14.23 7.90 7.64
CA GLY A 204 -15.37 7.53 8.48
C GLY A 204 -15.07 6.42 9.49
N PHE A 205 -13.82 6.31 9.94
CA PHE A 205 -13.48 5.39 11.04
C PHE A 205 -14.08 5.85 12.36
N GLU A 206 -14.36 4.90 13.22
CA GLU A 206 -14.84 5.11 14.59
C GLU A 206 -13.81 4.62 15.60
N VAL A 207 -13.68 5.34 16.73
CA VAL A 207 -12.81 4.95 17.85
C VAL A 207 -13.48 3.83 18.63
N MET A 208 -12.73 2.74 18.88
CA MET A 208 -13.24 1.54 19.55
C MET A 208 -12.86 1.42 21.04
N GLY A 209 -12.03 2.32 21.54
CA GLY A 209 -11.61 2.28 22.95
C GLY A 209 -10.53 3.32 23.27
N PRO A 210 -10.08 3.36 24.53
CA PRO A 210 -9.06 4.30 24.97
C PRO A 210 -7.69 4.00 24.34
N ALA A 211 -6.82 5.01 24.34
CA ALA A 211 -5.43 4.85 23.91
C ALA A 211 -4.67 3.89 24.83
N LYS A 212 -3.89 2.97 24.26
CA LYS A 212 -2.98 2.05 24.95
C LYS A 212 -1.56 2.25 24.43
N HIS A 213 -0.54 1.95 25.23
CA HIS A 213 0.86 2.00 24.75
C HIS A 213 1.17 0.81 23.87
N ASN A 214 1.65 1.07 22.64
CA ASN A 214 2.06 0.02 21.70
C ASN A 214 3.57 -0.21 21.76
N PRO A 215 4.04 -1.33 22.34
CA PRO A 215 5.48 -1.60 22.48
C PRO A 215 6.19 -1.91 21.17
N ARG A 216 5.45 -2.28 20.12
CA ARG A 216 6.04 -2.59 18.79
C ARG A 216 6.65 -1.36 18.14
N VAL A 217 6.04 -0.20 18.34
CA VAL A 217 6.48 1.08 17.77
C VAL A 217 6.88 2.10 18.83
N ASP A 218 6.73 1.73 20.12
CA ASP A 218 7.01 2.55 21.29
C ASP A 218 6.25 3.90 21.27
N ALA A 219 4.94 3.81 21.08
CA ALA A 219 4.07 4.98 20.94
C ALA A 219 2.65 4.68 21.40
N PRO A 220 1.85 5.69 21.80
CA PRO A 220 0.44 5.48 22.06
C PRO A 220 -0.33 5.10 20.81
N ALA A 221 -1.27 4.18 20.93
CA ALA A 221 -2.15 3.71 19.87
C ALA A 221 -3.61 3.71 20.31
N VAL A 222 -4.51 4.04 19.39
CA VAL A 222 -5.96 3.93 19.50
C VAL A 222 -6.44 2.92 18.47
N LEU A 223 -7.30 1.99 18.89
CA LEU A 223 -8.01 1.11 17.96
C LEU A 223 -9.14 1.88 17.30
N MET A 224 -9.18 1.83 15.98
CA MET A 224 -10.28 2.36 15.19
C MET A 224 -10.83 1.27 14.25
N ALA A 225 -12.13 1.33 13.98
CA ALA A 225 -12.81 0.43 13.06
C ALA A 225 -13.55 1.20 11.96
N LEU A 226 -13.61 0.60 10.76
CA LEU A 226 -14.41 1.08 9.64
C LEU A 226 -15.32 -0.05 9.16
N ASP A 227 -16.63 0.20 9.11
CA ASP A 227 -17.56 -0.72 8.46
C ASP A 227 -17.43 -0.61 6.93
N PHE A 228 -17.18 -1.72 6.27
CA PHE A 228 -17.04 -1.72 4.83
C PHE A 228 -18.37 -1.49 4.07
N ALA A 229 -19.53 -1.68 4.71
CA ALA A 229 -20.80 -1.27 4.13
C ALA A 229 -20.87 0.26 4.04
N HIS A 230 -20.40 0.99 5.07
CA HIS A 230 -20.24 2.44 5.01
C HIS A 230 -19.29 2.85 3.89
N ALA A 231 -18.09 2.27 3.85
CA ALA A 231 -17.10 2.58 2.81
C ALA A 231 -17.67 2.31 1.40
N HIS A 232 -18.38 1.20 1.21
CA HIS A 232 -19.03 0.85 -0.06
C HIS A 232 -20.03 1.92 -0.50
N ALA A 233 -20.91 2.37 0.42
CA ALA A 233 -21.88 3.42 0.14
C ALA A 233 -21.19 4.75 -0.24
N GLN A 234 -20.11 5.12 0.45
CA GLN A 234 -19.34 6.33 0.13
C GLN A 234 -18.62 6.22 -1.23
N ILE A 235 -18.05 5.06 -1.56
CA ILE A 235 -17.42 4.81 -2.87
C ILE A 235 -18.48 4.91 -3.98
N ALA A 236 -19.64 4.31 -3.80
CA ALA A 236 -20.75 4.39 -4.78
C ALA A 236 -21.20 5.84 -5.02
N LYS A 237 -21.19 6.67 -3.97
CA LYS A 237 -21.63 8.08 -4.04
C LYS A 237 -20.57 9.00 -4.64
N PHE A 238 -19.31 8.84 -4.27
CA PHE A 238 -18.25 9.82 -4.54
C PHE A 238 -17.10 9.27 -5.40
N GLY A 239 -16.95 7.96 -5.54
CA GLY A 239 -15.83 7.34 -6.25
C GLY A 239 -15.72 7.84 -7.70
N GLY A 240 -14.51 8.24 -8.10
CA GLY A 240 -14.22 8.81 -9.41
C GLY A 240 -14.59 10.30 -9.59
N ARG A 241 -15.20 10.92 -8.58
CA ARG A 241 -15.66 12.32 -8.65
C ARG A 241 -14.61 13.29 -8.09
N GLN A 242 -13.44 13.33 -8.72
CA GLN A 242 -12.33 14.18 -8.28
C GLN A 242 -12.67 15.68 -8.32
N ASP A 243 -13.63 16.08 -9.18
CA ASP A 243 -14.23 17.41 -9.24
C ASP A 243 -14.82 17.85 -7.89
N MET A 244 -15.26 16.91 -7.06
CA MET A 244 -15.76 17.19 -5.73
C MET A 244 -14.68 17.28 -4.65
N GLY A 245 -13.42 17.08 -4.98
CA GLY A 245 -12.31 17.03 -4.01
C GLY A 245 -12.08 18.32 -3.20
N ASP A 246 -12.62 19.45 -3.65
CA ASP A 246 -12.56 20.75 -2.94
C ASP A 246 -13.77 20.97 -2.02
N THR A 247 -14.90 20.38 -2.33
CA THR A 247 -16.16 20.51 -1.56
C THR A 247 -16.35 19.36 -0.58
N GLU A 248 -16.05 18.14 -1.00
CA GLU A 248 -16.07 16.94 -0.15
C GLU A 248 -14.71 16.75 0.53
N ARG A 249 -14.74 16.74 1.87
CA ARG A 249 -13.50 16.71 2.67
C ARG A 249 -12.92 15.32 2.90
N SER A 250 -13.65 14.26 2.49
CA SER A 250 -13.20 12.88 2.59
C SER A 250 -12.21 12.51 1.46
N LEU A 251 -11.64 11.30 1.52
CA LEU A 251 -10.82 10.74 0.45
C LEU A 251 -11.65 10.09 -0.65
N TYR A 252 -12.94 9.84 -0.45
CA TYR A 252 -13.77 9.07 -1.37
C TYR A 252 -13.88 9.63 -2.78
N PRO A 253 -13.88 10.97 -3.04
CA PRO A 253 -13.83 11.50 -4.40
C PRO A 253 -12.61 11.05 -5.21
N PHE A 254 -11.50 10.75 -4.52
CA PHE A 254 -10.25 10.29 -5.14
C PHE A 254 -10.15 8.76 -5.26
N PHE A 255 -11.14 8.02 -4.77
CA PHE A 255 -11.27 6.58 -5.00
C PHE A 255 -11.64 6.32 -6.47
N PHE A 256 -11.45 5.08 -6.92
CA PHE A 256 -11.89 4.68 -8.25
C PHE A 256 -13.42 4.72 -8.35
N SER A 257 -13.92 5.02 -9.55
CA SER A 257 -15.34 4.88 -9.86
C SER A 257 -15.79 3.41 -9.82
N VAL A 258 -17.09 3.17 -9.75
CA VAL A 258 -17.66 1.81 -9.73
C VAL A 258 -17.21 0.96 -10.93
N PRO A 259 -17.18 1.49 -12.19
CA PRO A 259 -16.65 0.73 -13.33
C PRO A 259 -15.16 0.42 -13.23
N GLU A 260 -14.33 1.36 -12.76
CA GLU A 260 -12.89 1.14 -12.54
C GLU A 260 -12.67 0.07 -11.47
N GLU A 261 -13.40 0.13 -10.34
CA GLU A 261 -13.36 -0.88 -9.28
C GLU A 261 -13.69 -2.27 -9.84
N ALA A 262 -14.76 -2.39 -10.65
CA ALA A 262 -15.15 -3.66 -11.25
C ALA A 262 -14.03 -4.22 -12.17
N GLY A 263 -13.37 -3.36 -12.93
CA GLY A 263 -12.20 -3.73 -13.73
C GLY A 263 -11.03 -4.25 -12.90
N ILE A 264 -10.73 -3.60 -11.77
CA ILE A 264 -9.67 -4.03 -10.85
C ILE A 264 -10.02 -5.38 -10.22
N VAL A 265 -11.26 -5.55 -9.72
CA VAL A 265 -11.76 -6.81 -9.16
C VAL A 265 -11.63 -7.95 -10.17
N ALA A 266 -12.01 -7.73 -11.43
CA ALA A 266 -11.90 -8.73 -12.48
C ALA A 266 -10.45 -9.11 -12.77
N ARG A 267 -9.51 -8.17 -12.70
CA ARG A 267 -8.07 -8.42 -12.88
C ARG A 267 -7.48 -9.22 -11.72
N VAL A 268 -7.74 -8.80 -10.49
CA VAL A 268 -7.24 -9.49 -9.27
C VAL A 268 -7.75 -10.92 -9.17
N ARG A 269 -8.95 -11.23 -9.68
CA ARG A 269 -9.49 -12.61 -9.67
C ARG A 269 -8.89 -13.53 -10.73
N ARG A 270 -8.24 -12.97 -11.77
CA ARG A 270 -7.62 -13.75 -12.86
C ARG A 270 -6.15 -14.04 -12.64
N GLY A 271 -5.47 -13.27 -11.82
CA GLY A 271 -4.06 -13.46 -11.42
C GLY A 271 -3.93 -14.25 -10.15
#